data_7c4b3d14bb7efb82d74d799b40619828
#
_entry.id   7c4b3d14bb7efb82d74d799b40619828
#
_cell.length_a   1.000
_cell.length_b   1.000
_cell.length_c   1.000
_cell.angle_alpha   90.00
_cell.angle_beta   90.00
_cell.angle_gamma   90.00
#
_symmetry.space_group_name_H-M   'P 1'
#
loop_
_entity.id
_entity.type
_entity.pdbx_description
1 polymer ?
#
loop_
_entity_poly.entity_id
_entity_poly.type
_entity_poly.pdbx_seq_one_letter_code
_entity_poly.pdbx_strand_id
1 'polypeptide(L)'
;SPDTFVALAEAIKDYQLPVIYLAIAPENFERICQGLAAVGITKRARVVVEKPFGRDLASAIALDESLKKILPEEQIYRIDHYLGKESVEDLLVFRFANTLFEPVWNRNYIKSIQITMAENFGIDGRGKFYDGVGALRDVLQNHLLQVLTMLTMEPPIDTTSEAMQNEKIKVMSAIRKIESSDVVRGQFVGYLEEPGVAEHSNTETFVAMKLFIDNWRWAGVPIYLRTGKKMAETVLEVIVEFNKPPRELFGTGKSNLLRFRLGTNDGVDISLQAKEPGTKLSTRQVDLTVEFAAEFGERQGPYERLLNAAIQGDHFRFTRIDAVLHSWAILDEILKEPTKLHPYFEDTWGPDEAEDLVPEGWIPVG
;
A
#
# COMPACT_ATOMS: atom_id res chain seq x y z
N SER A 1 -6.67 27.52 21.75
CA SER A 1 -6.35 28.93 21.95
C SER A 1 -4.83 29.12 22.09
N PRO A 2 -4.27 30.34 21.94
CA PRO A 2 -2.87 30.59 22.19
C PRO A 2 -2.42 30.16 23.60
N ASP A 3 -3.24 30.36 24.62
CA ASP A 3 -2.96 29.98 26.00
C ASP A 3 -2.78 28.47 26.16
N THR A 4 -3.47 27.65 25.37
CA THR A 4 -3.31 26.19 25.36
C THR A 4 -1.91 25.78 24.91
N PHE A 5 -1.34 26.45 23.90
CA PHE A 5 0.02 26.18 23.45
C PHE A 5 1.08 26.63 24.46
N VAL A 6 0.84 27.76 25.16
CA VAL A 6 1.72 28.23 26.25
C VAL A 6 1.69 27.21 27.39
N ALA A 7 0.52 26.74 27.81
CA ALA A 7 0.39 25.71 28.84
C ALA A 7 1.07 24.39 28.45
N LEU A 8 0.93 23.96 27.19
CA LEU A 8 1.62 22.80 26.66
C LEU A 8 3.14 22.98 26.69
N ALA A 9 3.65 24.13 26.24
CA ALA A 9 5.08 24.43 26.26
C ALA A 9 5.67 24.37 27.68
N GLU A 10 4.95 24.92 28.65
CA GLU A 10 5.35 24.82 30.06
C GLU A 10 5.33 23.39 30.59
N ALA A 11 4.31 22.60 30.23
CA ALA A 11 4.19 21.20 30.67
C ALA A 11 5.32 20.30 30.13
N ILE A 12 5.87 20.61 28.94
CA ILE A 12 6.92 19.81 28.31
C ILE A 12 8.30 20.48 28.29
N LYS A 13 8.50 21.56 29.05
CA LYS A 13 9.75 22.35 29.00
C LYS A 13 11.00 21.56 29.37
N ASP A 14 10.88 20.60 30.26
CA ASP A 14 11.99 19.79 30.77
C ASP A 14 12.34 18.59 29.86
N TYR A 15 11.53 18.31 28.85
CA TYR A 15 11.78 17.24 27.90
C TYR A 15 12.55 17.77 26.68
N GLN A 16 13.65 17.09 26.32
CA GLN A 16 14.54 17.54 25.25
C GLN A 16 13.96 17.33 23.85
N LEU A 17 13.31 16.21 23.61
CA LEU A 17 12.79 15.78 22.30
C LEU A 17 11.34 15.29 22.41
N PRO A 18 10.35 16.18 22.55
CA PRO A 18 8.95 15.77 22.58
C PRO A 18 8.50 15.22 21.22
N VAL A 19 7.70 14.16 21.24
CA VAL A 19 6.99 13.65 20.06
C VAL A 19 5.56 14.13 20.14
N ILE A 20 5.11 14.84 19.12
CA ILE A 20 3.76 15.40 19.01
C ILE A 20 2.99 14.56 17.99
N TYR A 21 2.06 13.74 18.46
CA TYR A 21 1.21 12.94 17.58
C TYR A 21 -0.11 13.67 17.27
N LEU A 22 -0.31 14.00 16.00
CA LEU A 22 -1.49 14.71 15.51
C LEU A 22 -2.54 13.72 14.99
N ALA A 23 -3.29 13.10 15.90
CA ALA A 23 -4.46 12.28 15.58
C ALA A 23 -5.70 13.17 15.34
N ILE A 24 -5.61 14.09 14.39
CA ILE A 24 -6.61 15.10 14.06
C ILE A 24 -6.85 15.16 12.54
N ALA A 25 -7.94 15.83 12.14
CA ALA A 25 -8.22 16.03 10.72
C ALA A 25 -7.13 16.88 10.03
N PRO A 26 -6.71 16.53 8.80
CA PRO A 26 -5.55 17.14 8.12
C PRO A 26 -5.65 18.65 7.93
N GLU A 27 -6.84 19.19 7.76
CA GLU A 27 -7.08 20.64 7.66
C GLU A 27 -6.67 21.44 8.90
N ASN A 28 -6.42 20.74 10.01
CA ASN A 28 -5.93 21.36 11.24
C ASN A 28 -4.40 21.27 11.41
N PHE A 29 -3.69 20.52 10.58
CA PHE A 29 -2.24 20.29 10.75
C PHE A 29 -1.47 21.62 10.75
N GLU A 30 -1.66 22.43 9.72
CA GLU A 30 -0.96 23.72 9.60
C GLU A 30 -1.20 24.61 10.82
N ARG A 31 -2.48 24.79 11.21
CA ARG A 31 -2.87 25.63 12.36
C ARG A 31 -2.23 25.16 13.68
N ILE A 32 -2.19 23.84 13.90
CA ILE A 32 -1.58 23.30 15.11
C ILE A 32 -0.06 23.45 15.06
N CYS A 33 0.58 23.15 13.93
CA CYS A 33 2.02 23.35 13.77
C CYS A 33 2.44 24.82 13.93
N GLN A 34 1.65 25.78 13.43
CA GLN A 34 1.87 27.22 13.67
C GLN A 34 1.78 27.57 15.16
N GLY A 35 0.79 27.01 15.88
CA GLY A 35 0.66 27.21 17.33
C GLY A 35 1.85 26.63 18.12
N LEU A 36 2.34 25.46 17.74
CA LEU A 36 3.52 24.83 18.33
C LEU A 36 4.80 25.68 18.04
N ALA A 37 4.89 26.21 16.82
CA ALA A 37 6.02 27.07 16.43
C ALA A 37 6.04 28.39 17.21
N ALA A 38 4.88 29.01 17.41
CA ALA A 38 4.74 30.28 18.15
C ALA A 38 5.29 30.20 19.59
N VAL A 39 5.23 29.03 20.21
CA VAL A 39 5.77 28.76 21.55
C VAL A 39 7.12 28.03 21.54
N GLY A 40 7.74 27.88 20.37
CA GLY A 40 9.08 27.31 20.21
C GLY A 40 9.20 25.79 20.34
N ILE A 41 8.11 25.06 20.42
CA ILE A 41 8.12 23.59 20.54
C ILE A 41 8.71 22.94 19.28
N THR A 42 8.41 23.47 18.08
CA THR A 42 8.90 22.92 16.80
C THR A 42 10.42 22.93 16.65
N LYS A 43 11.15 23.72 17.43
CA LYS A 43 12.63 23.76 17.39
C LYS A 43 13.28 22.43 17.81
N ARG A 44 12.54 21.58 18.54
CA ARG A 44 13.05 20.34 19.12
C ARG A 44 12.08 19.15 19.05
N ALA A 45 10.86 19.38 18.55
CA ALA A 45 9.85 18.34 18.51
C ALA A 45 9.96 17.52 17.22
N ARG A 46 9.55 16.26 17.31
CA ARG A 46 9.14 15.42 16.18
C ARG A 46 7.64 15.47 16.07
N VAL A 47 7.12 15.61 14.86
CA VAL A 47 5.68 15.72 14.61
C VAL A 47 5.23 14.52 13.80
N VAL A 48 4.39 13.70 14.39
CA VAL A 48 3.78 12.54 13.76
C VAL A 48 2.41 12.94 13.24
N VAL A 49 2.14 12.71 11.97
CA VAL A 49 0.90 13.09 11.29
C VAL A 49 0.23 11.88 10.64
N GLU A 50 -1.11 11.85 10.72
CA GLU A 50 -1.95 10.83 10.11
C GLU A 50 -2.30 11.15 8.66
N LYS A 51 -2.61 10.09 7.87
CA LYS A 51 -3.22 10.26 6.55
C LYS A 51 -4.63 10.90 6.67
N PRO A 52 -5.12 11.54 5.61
CA PRO A 52 -4.53 11.74 4.28
C PRO A 52 -3.59 12.94 4.20
N PHE A 53 -2.59 12.83 3.31
CA PHE A 53 -1.67 13.93 2.98
C PHE A 53 -2.10 14.56 1.65
N GLY A 54 -3.11 15.43 1.70
CA GLY A 54 -3.82 15.93 0.53
C GLY A 54 -4.95 15.01 0.05
N ARG A 55 -5.67 15.44 -0.99
CA ARG A 55 -6.74 14.72 -1.69
C ARG A 55 -6.42 14.47 -3.16
N ASP A 56 -5.43 15.18 -3.66
CA ASP A 56 -4.88 15.17 -5.00
C ASP A 56 -3.47 15.76 -4.97
N LEU A 57 -2.78 15.75 -6.09
CA LEU A 57 -1.42 16.26 -6.18
C LEU A 57 -1.32 17.73 -5.77
N ALA A 58 -2.26 18.58 -6.19
CA ALA A 58 -2.21 20.02 -5.90
C ALA A 58 -2.36 20.32 -4.40
N SER A 59 -3.31 19.67 -3.75
CA SER A 59 -3.52 19.85 -2.30
C SER A 59 -2.39 19.24 -1.47
N ALA A 60 -1.76 18.14 -1.94
CA ALA A 60 -0.59 17.57 -1.29
C ALA A 60 0.62 18.51 -1.37
N ILE A 61 0.87 19.13 -2.52
CA ILE A 61 1.92 20.16 -2.68
C ILE A 61 1.65 21.35 -1.76
N ALA A 62 0.41 21.86 -1.74
CA ALA A 62 0.06 23.01 -0.90
C ALA A 62 0.23 22.71 0.60
N LEU A 63 -0.14 21.51 1.05
CA LEU A 63 0.07 21.08 2.43
C LEU A 63 1.55 20.98 2.78
N ASP A 64 2.36 20.39 1.90
CA ASP A 64 3.81 20.29 2.08
C ASP A 64 4.47 21.66 2.16
N GLU A 65 4.16 22.57 1.24
CA GLU A 65 4.68 23.92 1.22
C GLU A 65 4.33 24.70 2.50
N SER A 66 3.15 24.47 3.06
CA SER A 66 2.74 25.11 4.31
C SER A 66 3.50 24.55 5.51
N LEU A 67 3.67 23.24 5.59
CA LEU A 67 4.38 22.58 6.68
C LEU A 67 5.90 22.86 6.65
N LYS A 68 6.52 22.89 5.47
CA LYS A 68 7.94 23.22 5.30
C LYS A 68 8.34 24.62 5.80
N LYS A 69 7.41 25.57 5.85
CA LYS A 69 7.65 26.88 6.46
C LYS A 69 7.79 26.83 7.98
N ILE A 70 7.34 25.74 8.61
CA ILE A 70 7.21 25.58 10.05
C ILE A 70 8.16 24.50 10.58
N LEU A 71 8.30 23.41 9.85
CA LEU A 71 9.03 22.20 10.24
C LEU A 71 9.90 21.72 9.07
N PRO A 72 11.17 21.37 9.31
CA PRO A 72 11.98 20.67 8.33
C PRO A 72 11.49 19.23 8.16
N GLU A 73 11.76 18.63 7.01
CA GLU A 73 11.25 17.29 6.64
C GLU A 73 11.67 16.22 7.65
N GLU A 74 12.86 16.28 8.18
CA GLU A 74 13.40 15.34 9.17
C GLU A 74 12.69 15.37 10.53
N GLN A 75 11.81 16.33 10.75
CA GLN A 75 10.95 16.39 11.95
C GLN A 75 9.53 15.88 11.69
N ILE A 76 9.16 15.57 10.43
CA ILE A 76 7.82 15.17 10.06
C ILE A 76 7.78 13.66 9.82
N TYR A 77 6.95 12.95 10.58
CA TYR A 77 6.74 11.51 10.54
C TYR A 77 5.35 11.20 10.00
N ARG A 78 5.24 10.95 8.68
CA ARG A 78 3.94 10.67 8.02
C ARG A 78 3.60 9.19 8.14
N ILE A 79 2.56 8.89 8.90
CA ILE A 79 2.09 7.52 9.12
C ILE A 79 1.41 6.97 7.85
N ASP A 80 1.93 5.84 7.40
CA ASP A 80 1.17 4.82 6.69
C ASP A 80 1.24 3.56 7.57
N HIS A 81 0.14 3.16 8.19
CA HIS A 81 0.13 2.07 9.16
C HIS A 81 0.50 0.71 8.55
N TYR A 82 0.41 0.55 7.21
CA TYR A 82 0.89 -0.66 6.53
C TYR A 82 2.41 -0.78 6.58
N LEU A 83 3.15 0.34 6.57
CA LEU A 83 4.59 0.32 6.77
C LEU A 83 5.01 -0.04 8.20
N GLY A 84 4.07 0.02 9.14
CA GLY A 84 4.26 -0.48 10.50
C GLY A 84 4.04 -1.99 10.65
N LYS A 85 3.43 -2.68 9.65
CA LYS A 85 3.19 -4.12 9.71
C LYS A 85 4.48 -4.90 9.45
N GLU A 86 4.82 -5.84 10.32
CA GLU A 86 5.97 -6.73 10.14
C GLU A 86 5.82 -7.58 8.88
N SER A 87 4.61 -8.08 8.60
CA SER A 87 4.33 -8.86 7.39
C SER A 87 4.65 -8.11 6.09
N VAL A 88 4.53 -6.79 6.08
CA VAL A 88 4.92 -5.97 4.92
C VAL A 88 6.44 -5.83 4.83
N GLU A 89 7.14 -5.71 5.98
CA GLU A 89 8.61 -5.71 6.00
C GLU A 89 9.21 -7.06 5.59
N ASP A 90 8.49 -8.17 5.83
CA ASP A 90 8.93 -9.50 5.39
C ASP A 90 9.14 -9.60 3.89
N LEU A 91 8.47 -8.78 3.07
CA LEU A 91 8.75 -8.69 1.62
C LEU A 91 10.21 -8.32 1.34
N LEU A 92 10.77 -7.39 2.10
CA LEU A 92 12.17 -6.96 1.96
C LEU A 92 13.14 -8.06 2.43
N VAL A 93 12.85 -8.61 3.62
CA VAL A 93 13.67 -9.68 4.20
C VAL A 93 13.65 -10.91 3.29
N PHE A 94 12.49 -11.30 2.79
CA PHE A 94 12.35 -12.44 1.88
C PHE A 94 13.17 -12.23 0.61
N ARG A 95 13.14 -11.06 0.02
CA ARG A 95 13.88 -10.75 -1.20
C ARG A 95 15.37 -10.63 -0.97
N PHE A 96 15.79 -9.86 0.03
CA PHE A 96 17.19 -9.42 0.16
C PHE A 96 18.04 -10.25 1.13
N ALA A 97 17.42 -11.05 1.99
CA ALA A 97 18.14 -12.00 2.83
C ALA A 97 18.28 -13.41 2.22
N ASN A 98 17.59 -13.68 1.09
CA ASN A 98 17.57 -14.99 0.45
C ASN A 98 18.11 -14.93 -0.97
N THR A 99 19.34 -15.37 -1.17
CA THR A 99 20.02 -15.42 -2.48
C THR A 99 19.26 -16.24 -3.54
N LEU A 100 18.36 -17.11 -3.12
CA LEU A 100 17.57 -17.96 -4.00
C LEU A 100 16.62 -17.17 -4.90
N PHE A 101 16.05 -16.06 -4.40
CA PHE A 101 14.96 -15.35 -5.08
C PHE A 101 15.44 -14.16 -5.91
N GLU A 102 16.40 -13.38 -5.43
CA GLU A 102 16.82 -12.15 -6.10
C GLU A 102 17.26 -12.34 -7.58
N PRO A 103 18.00 -13.42 -7.97
CA PRO A 103 18.36 -13.65 -9.37
C PRO A 103 17.17 -13.85 -10.31
N VAL A 104 16.05 -14.34 -9.81
CA VAL A 104 14.83 -14.60 -10.59
C VAL A 104 13.77 -13.49 -10.43
N TRP A 105 14.07 -12.45 -9.64
CA TRP A 105 13.14 -11.37 -9.31
C TRP A 105 13.15 -10.27 -10.37
N ASN A 106 12.82 -10.64 -11.62
CA ASN A 106 12.84 -9.72 -12.76
C ASN A 106 11.98 -10.24 -13.92
N ARG A 107 11.82 -9.40 -14.93
CA ARG A 107 11.01 -9.63 -16.13
C ARG A 107 11.35 -10.90 -16.94
N ASN A 108 12.54 -11.48 -16.75
CA ASN A 108 12.90 -12.67 -17.48
C ASN A 108 12.23 -13.93 -16.90
N TYR A 109 11.85 -13.87 -15.62
CA TYR A 109 11.27 -14.99 -14.89
C TYR A 109 9.86 -14.72 -14.39
N ILE A 110 9.51 -13.45 -14.11
CA ILE A 110 8.20 -13.08 -13.59
C ILE A 110 7.28 -12.72 -14.75
N LYS A 111 6.12 -13.36 -14.81
CA LYS A 111 5.07 -13.17 -15.80
C LYS A 111 4.13 -12.04 -15.42
N SER A 112 3.68 -12.03 -14.17
CA SER A 112 2.76 -11.03 -13.63
C SER A 112 2.87 -10.90 -12.12
N ILE A 113 2.38 -9.78 -11.59
CA ILE A 113 2.23 -9.56 -10.15
C ILE A 113 0.77 -9.16 -9.90
N GLN A 114 0.14 -9.74 -8.88
CA GLN A 114 -1.22 -9.36 -8.45
C GLN A 114 -1.19 -9.00 -6.98
N ILE A 115 -1.72 -7.83 -6.62
CA ILE A 115 -1.82 -7.37 -5.22
C ILE A 115 -3.28 -7.11 -4.92
N THR A 116 -3.83 -7.86 -3.97
CA THR A 116 -5.21 -7.73 -3.50
C THR A 116 -5.23 -7.23 -2.07
N MET A 117 -5.94 -6.13 -1.83
CA MET A 117 -6.27 -5.63 -0.51
C MET A 117 -7.79 -5.46 -0.43
N ALA A 118 -8.46 -6.46 0.09
CA ALA A 118 -9.92 -6.54 0.16
C ALA A 118 -10.40 -6.49 1.60
N GLU A 119 -11.57 -5.91 1.80
CA GLU A 119 -12.27 -5.83 3.08
C GLU A 119 -13.71 -6.34 2.89
N ASN A 120 -14.13 -7.34 3.67
CA ASN A 120 -15.48 -7.90 3.63
C ASN A 120 -16.52 -7.07 4.40
N PHE A 121 -16.11 -6.01 5.05
CA PHE A 121 -16.98 -5.05 5.71
C PHE A 121 -17.18 -3.78 4.86
N GLY A 122 -18.22 -2.99 5.17
CA GLY A 122 -18.58 -1.77 4.48
C GLY A 122 -17.86 -0.53 5.03
N ILE A 123 -18.59 0.59 5.08
CA ILE A 123 -18.09 1.89 5.56
C ILE A 123 -18.50 2.20 7.00
N ASP A 124 -19.31 1.34 7.63
CA ASP A 124 -19.67 1.32 9.06
C ASP A 124 -20.04 2.69 9.64
N GLY A 125 -21.02 3.36 9.02
CA GLY A 125 -21.52 4.67 9.45
C GLY A 125 -20.60 5.86 9.14
N ARG A 126 -19.48 5.65 8.44
CA ARG A 126 -18.55 6.71 8.02
C ARG A 126 -18.84 7.24 6.62
N GLY A 127 -20.09 7.11 6.13
CA GLY A 127 -20.50 7.50 4.77
C GLY A 127 -20.07 8.91 4.39
N LYS A 128 -20.35 9.90 5.24
CA LYS A 128 -19.94 11.28 4.98
C LYS A 128 -18.43 11.48 4.76
N PHE A 129 -17.61 10.71 5.46
CA PHE A 129 -16.16 10.76 5.28
C PHE A 129 -15.75 10.01 4.00
N TYR A 130 -16.22 8.77 3.87
CA TYR A 130 -15.81 7.89 2.78
C TYR A 130 -16.26 8.41 1.41
N ASP A 131 -17.42 9.08 1.36
CA ASP A 131 -17.96 9.66 0.14
C ASP A 131 -17.07 10.75 -0.48
N GLY A 132 -16.26 11.41 0.36
CA GLY A 132 -15.24 12.36 -0.09
C GLY A 132 -13.87 11.74 -0.42
N VAL A 133 -13.69 10.42 -0.20
CA VAL A 133 -12.38 9.76 -0.28
C VAL A 133 -12.37 8.68 -1.37
N GLY A 134 -13.17 7.64 -1.24
CA GLY A 134 -13.21 6.49 -2.14
C GLY A 134 -11.99 5.56 -2.03
N ALA A 135 -12.06 4.42 -2.71
CA ALA A 135 -11.03 3.38 -2.65
C ALA A 135 -9.68 3.82 -3.24
N LEU A 136 -9.70 4.68 -4.26
CA LEU A 136 -8.47 5.23 -4.86
C LEU A 136 -7.63 5.99 -3.84
N ARG A 137 -8.26 6.87 -3.04
CA ARG A 137 -7.57 7.72 -2.06
C ARG A 137 -7.35 7.01 -0.73
N ASP A 138 -8.31 6.15 -0.32
CA ASP A 138 -8.23 5.48 0.98
C ASP A 138 -7.14 4.43 1.02
N VAL A 139 -6.98 3.65 -0.06
CA VAL A 139 -6.14 2.45 -0.06
C VAL A 139 -5.09 2.46 -1.18
N LEU A 140 -5.47 2.75 -2.43
CA LEU A 140 -4.58 2.55 -3.57
C LEU A 140 -3.43 3.55 -3.56
N GLN A 141 -3.71 4.83 -3.37
CA GLN A 141 -2.73 5.93 -3.37
C GLN A 141 -1.62 5.76 -2.33
N ASN A 142 -1.91 5.09 -1.24
CA ASN A 142 -1.00 4.91 -0.12
C ASN A 142 -0.59 3.43 0.02
N HIS A 143 -1.34 2.63 0.72
CA HIS A 143 -0.99 1.28 1.13
C HIS A 143 -0.58 0.37 -0.03
N LEU A 144 -1.38 0.29 -1.11
CA LEU A 144 -1.07 -0.58 -2.24
C LEU A 144 0.20 -0.14 -2.99
N LEU A 145 0.38 1.17 -3.22
CA LEU A 145 1.60 1.67 -3.85
C LEU A 145 2.83 1.49 -2.95
N GLN A 146 2.70 1.56 -1.62
CA GLN A 146 3.81 1.26 -0.70
C GLN A 146 4.19 -0.22 -0.76
N VAL A 147 3.21 -1.14 -0.70
CA VAL A 147 3.46 -2.59 -0.85
C VAL A 147 4.12 -2.88 -2.21
N LEU A 148 3.61 -2.29 -3.29
CA LEU A 148 4.18 -2.42 -4.62
C LEU A 148 5.65 -1.98 -4.66
N THR A 149 5.99 -0.83 -4.08
CA THR A 149 7.38 -0.34 -4.10
C THR A 149 8.32 -1.26 -3.32
N MET A 150 7.91 -1.76 -2.15
CA MET A 150 8.72 -2.72 -1.37
C MET A 150 8.94 -4.03 -2.12
N LEU A 151 7.94 -4.48 -2.87
CA LEU A 151 8.02 -5.69 -3.69
C LEU A 151 8.95 -5.52 -4.90
N THR A 152 9.02 -4.32 -5.49
CA THR A 152 9.61 -4.11 -6.83
C THR A 152 10.88 -3.26 -6.85
N MET A 153 11.28 -2.64 -5.72
CA MET A 153 12.47 -1.82 -5.64
C MET A 153 13.77 -2.62 -5.81
N GLU A 154 14.85 -1.94 -6.15
CA GLU A 154 16.19 -2.52 -6.13
C GLU A 154 16.69 -2.69 -4.68
N PRO A 155 17.63 -3.61 -4.42
CA PRO A 155 18.28 -3.71 -3.11
C PRO A 155 18.91 -2.36 -2.73
N PRO A 156 18.58 -1.79 -1.57
CA PRO A 156 19.24 -0.57 -1.10
C PRO A 156 20.71 -0.83 -0.76
N ILE A 157 21.52 0.21 -0.83
CA ILE A 157 22.98 0.09 -0.54
C ILE A 157 23.27 -0.19 0.94
N ASP A 158 22.33 0.17 1.82
CA ASP A 158 22.37 -0.07 3.27
C ASP A 158 20.94 -0.04 3.85
N THR A 159 20.82 -0.20 5.16
CA THR A 159 19.54 -0.21 5.88
C THR A 159 19.09 1.16 6.37
N THR A 160 19.70 2.24 5.91
CA THR A 160 19.28 3.59 6.28
C THR A 160 17.92 3.92 5.66
N SER A 161 17.14 4.74 6.36
CA SER A 161 15.86 5.23 5.85
C SER A 161 16.02 5.94 4.49
N GLU A 162 17.09 6.71 4.32
CA GLU A 162 17.37 7.43 3.07
C GLU A 162 17.59 6.48 1.90
N ALA A 163 18.44 5.45 2.05
CA ALA A 163 18.70 4.45 1.01
C ALA A 163 17.41 3.73 0.61
N MET A 164 16.60 3.32 1.58
CA MET A 164 15.30 2.69 1.36
C MET A 164 14.34 3.59 0.59
N GLN A 165 14.16 4.84 1.04
CA GLN A 165 13.24 5.78 0.40
C GLN A 165 13.69 6.11 -1.03
N ASN A 166 14.97 6.21 -1.28
CA ASN A 166 15.49 6.47 -2.62
C ASN A 166 15.16 5.33 -3.61
N GLU A 167 15.23 4.07 -3.19
CA GLU A 167 14.84 2.95 -4.04
C GLU A 167 13.31 2.93 -4.31
N LYS A 168 12.48 3.23 -3.32
CA LYS A 168 11.03 3.38 -3.50
C LYS A 168 10.70 4.47 -4.53
N ILE A 169 11.36 5.63 -4.46
CA ILE A 169 11.14 6.73 -5.39
C ILE A 169 11.54 6.37 -6.82
N LYS A 170 12.63 5.63 -7.01
CA LYS A 170 13.00 5.13 -8.35
C LYS A 170 11.90 4.29 -8.97
N VAL A 171 11.27 3.41 -8.19
CA VAL A 171 10.11 2.63 -8.67
C VAL A 171 8.94 3.54 -9.03
N MET A 172 8.51 4.40 -8.12
CA MET A 172 7.36 5.29 -8.35
C MET A 172 7.55 6.17 -9.58
N SER A 173 8.77 6.70 -9.77
CA SER A 173 9.12 7.53 -10.93
C SER A 173 9.15 6.75 -12.25
N ALA A 174 9.29 5.44 -12.20
CA ALA A 174 9.29 4.56 -13.36
C ALA A 174 7.92 3.96 -13.67
N ILE A 175 6.90 4.19 -12.85
CA ILE A 175 5.53 3.76 -13.15
C ILE A 175 5.05 4.53 -14.38
N ARG A 176 4.65 3.76 -15.40
CA ARG A 176 4.09 4.33 -16.62
C ARG A 176 2.79 5.06 -16.31
N LYS A 177 2.53 6.14 -17.04
CA LYS A 177 1.23 6.81 -17.03
C LYS A 177 0.11 5.78 -17.21
N ILE A 178 -0.88 5.82 -16.34
CA ILE A 178 -1.99 4.89 -16.32
C ILE A 178 -3.07 5.42 -17.28
N GLU A 179 -3.51 4.56 -18.18
CA GLU A 179 -4.59 4.90 -19.12
C GLU A 179 -5.95 4.55 -18.49
N SER A 180 -7.01 5.26 -18.90
CA SER A 180 -8.37 5.01 -18.40
C SER A 180 -8.85 3.57 -18.65
N SER A 181 -8.39 2.93 -19.72
CA SER A 181 -8.66 1.53 -20.04
C SER A 181 -8.02 0.53 -19.07
N ASP A 182 -7.03 0.96 -18.30
CA ASP A 182 -6.33 0.13 -17.33
C ASP A 182 -6.92 0.25 -15.91
N VAL A 183 -8.09 0.93 -15.78
CA VAL A 183 -8.74 1.18 -14.48
C VAL A 183 -10.21 0.85 -14.54
N VAL A 184 -10.66 0.00 -13.63
CA VAL A 184 -12.07 -0.33 -13.38
C VAL A 184 -12.45 0.19 -12.01
N ARG A 185 -13.48 1.04 -11.93
CA ARG A 185 -14.07 1.53 -10.69
C ARG A 185 -15.38 0.83 -10.43
N GLY A 186 -15.61 0.43 -9.18
CA GLY A 186 -16.84 -0.21 -8.74
C GLY A 186 -17.48 0.50 -7.55
N GLN A 187 -18.80 0.31 -7.41
CA GLN A 187 -19.55 0.72 -6.23
C GLN A 187 -20.46 -0.42 -5.81
N PHE A 188 -20.41 -0.82 -4.55
CA PHE A 188 -21.25 -1.93 -4.08
C PHE A 188 -22.73 -1.51 -4.09
N VAL A 189 -23.60 -2.45 -4.45
CA VAL A 189 -25.05 -2.26 -4.43
C VAL A 189 -25.50 -1.96 -3.00
N GLY A 190 -26.25 -0.86 -2.82
CA GLY A 190 -26.65 -0.37 -1.49
C GLY A 190 -25.75 0.76 -0.94
N TYR A 191 -24.69 1.16 -1.65
CA TYR A 191 -23.82 2.26 -1.18
C TYR A 191 -24.56 3.59 -1.02
N LEU A 192 -25.47 3.92 -1.93
CA LEU A 192 -26.23 5.16 -1.90
C LEU A 192 -27.24 5.24 -0.73
N GLU A 193 -27.59 4.10 -0.15
CA GLU A 193 -28.45 3.99 1.04
C GLU A 193 -27.67 4.14 2.36
N GLU A 194 -26.34 4.14 2.30
CA GLU A 194 -25.51 4.28 3.50
C GLU A 194 -25.64 5.69 4.10
N PRO A 195 -25.79 5.80 5.43
CA PRO A 195 -25.95 7.09 6.09
C PRO A 195 -24.81 8.07 5.84
N GLY A 196 -25.12 9.24 5.31
CA GLY A 196 -24.16 10.32 5.05
C GLY A 196 -23.53 10.28 3.66
N VAL A 197 -23.88 9.32 2.81
CA VAL A 197 -23.54 9.30 1.39
C VAL A 197 -24.46 10.24 0.62
N ALA A 198 -23.95 10.94 -0.39
CA ALA A 198 -24.73 11.82 -1.24
C ALA A 198 -25.65 11.01 -2.18
N GLU A 199 -26.86 11.51 -2.45
CA GLU A 199 -27.90 10.81 -3.23
C GLU A 199 -27.43 10.34 -4.63
N HIS A 200 -26.51 11.07 -5.25
CA HIS A 200 -25.97 10.75 -6.58
C HIS A 200 -24.45 10.59 -6.53
N SER A 201 -23.94 10.01 -5.46
CA SER A 201 -22.49 9.81 -5.31
C SER A 201 -21.93 8.93 -6.41
N ASN A 202 -20.81 9.38 -6.97
CA ASN A 202 -19.98 8.65 -7.94
C ASN A 202 -18.67 8.15 -7.32
N THR A 203 -18.65 8.02 -5.99
CA THR A 203 -17.49 7.56 -5.24
C THR A 203 -17.34 6.05 -5.38
N GLU A 204 -16.16 5.62 -5.76
CA GLU A 204 -15.85 4.20 -5.88
C GLU A 204 -15.60 3.56 -4.51
N THR A 205 -16.18 2.38 -4.31
CA THR A 205 -15.91 1.50 -3.17
C THR A 205 -15.02 0.32 -3.54
N PHE A 206 -14.71 0.20 -4.84
CA PHE A 206 -13.81 -0.76 -5.43
C PHE A 206 -12.99 -0.11 -6.54
N VAL A 207 -11.75 -0.52 -6.64
CA VAL A 207 -10.91 -0.21 -7.79
C VAL A 207 -10.01 -1.39 -8.15
N ALA A 208 -9.95 -1.71 -9.43
CA ALA A 208 -8.91 -2.56 -10.01
C ALA A 208 -8.12 -1.78 -11.03
N MET A 209 -6.82 -2.02 -11.08
CA MET A 209 -5.89 -1.27 -11.90
C MET A 209 -4.78 -2.16 -12.45
N LYS A 210 -4.45 -2.00 -13.72
CA LYS A 210 -3.26 -2.56 -14.34
C LYS A 210 -2.22 -1.46 -14.53
N LEU A 211 -0.98 -1.73 -14.16
CA LEU A 211 0.13 -0.79 -14.35
C LEU A 211 1.41 -1.50 -14.82
N PHE A 212 2.37 -0.70 -15.29
CA PHE A 212 3.69 -1.14 -15.70
C PHE A 212 4.77 -0.26 -15.09
N ILE A 213 5.93 -0.85 -14.79
CA ILE A 213 7.11 -0.15 -14.31
C ILE A 213 8.16 -0.18 -15.42
N ASP A 214 8.46 0.97 -16.03
CA ASP A 214 9.35 1.10 -17.17
C ASP A 214 10.82 1.24 -16.74
N ASN A 215 11.34 0.21 -16.07
CA ASN A 215 12.75 0.07 -15.74
C ASN A 215 13.33 -1.26 -16.25
N TRP A 216 14.64 -1.45 -16.12
CA TRP A 216 15.31 -2.66 -16.60
C TRP A 216 14.81 -3.96 -15.96
N ARG A 217 14.38 -3.91 -14.71
CA ARG A 217 13.91 -5.07 -13.95
C ARG A 217 12.50 -5.48 -14.37
N TRP A 218 11.60 -4.53 -14.62
CA TRP A 218 10.16 -4.78 -14.70
C TRP A 218 9.52 -4.47 -16.06
N ALA A 219 10.25 -3.86 -17.00
CA ALA A 219 9.66 -3.48 -18.29
C ALA A 219 8.95 -4.65 -18.97
N GLY A 220 7.64 -4.47 -19.24
CA GLY A 220 6.78 -5.46 -19.87
C GLY A 220 6.06 -6.43 -18.91
N VAL A 221 6.37 -6.42 -17.60
CA VAL A 221 5.64 -7.22 -16.61
C VAL A 221 4.37 -6.45 -16.21
N PRO A 222 3.17 -7.00 -16.46
CA PRO A 222 1.94 -6.39 -15.98
C PRO A 222 1.80 -6.59 -14.46
N ILE A 223 1.36 -5.53 -13.79
CA ILE A 223 1.09 -5.53 -12.36
C ILE A 223 -0.36 -5.15 -12.15
N TYR A 224 -1.10 -5.97 -11.45
CA TYR A 224 -2.52 -5.80 -11.20
C TYR A 224 -2.75 -5.52 -9.73
N LEU A 225 -3.44 -4.44 -9.45
CA LEU A 225 -3.82 -4.01 -8.10
C LEU A 225 -5.33 -4.06 -7.99
N ARG A 226 -5.88 -4.56 -6.90
CA ARG A 226 -7.30 -4.37 -6.58
C ARG A 226 -7.54 -4.15 -5.10
N THR A 227 -8.52 -3.33 -4.81
CA THR A 227 -9.03 -3.10 -3.46
C THR A 227 -10.51 -2.80 -3.48
N GLY A 228 -11.22 -3.14 -2.41
CA GLY A 228 -12.64 -2.83 -2.30
C GLY A 228 -13.22 -3.12 -0.93
N LYS A 229 -14.42 -2.56 -0.70
CA LYS A 229 -15.28 -2.81 0.46
C LYS A 229 -16.32 -3.86 0.13
N LYS A 230 -16.87 -4.53 1.16
CA LYS A 230 -17.88 -5.61 1.01
C LYS A 230 -17.46 -6.68 0.01
N MET A 231 -16.16 -6.96 -0.04
CA MET A 231 -15.59 -8.03 -0.86
C MET A 231 -15.88 -9.40 -0.24
N ALA A 232 -15.60 -10.47 -0.98
CA ALA A 232 -15.83 -11.84 -0.51
C ALA A 232 -15.08 -12.16 0.79
N GLU A 233 -13.87 -11.62 0.99
CA GLU A 233 -13.05 -11.86 2.17
C GLU A 233 -12.24 -10.62 2.54
N THR A 234 -11.79 -10.54 3.80
CA THR A 234 -10.77 -9.57 4.22
C THR A 234 -9.40 -10.19 4.02
N VAL A 235 -8.64 -9.67 3.08
CA VAL A 235 -7.33 -10.19 2.71
C VAL A 235 -6.38 -9.09 2.28
N LEU A 236 -5.11 -9.28 2.61
CA LEU A 236 -3.99 -8.59 1.98
C LEU A 236 -3.01 -9.65 1.49
N GLU A 237 -2.88 -9.78 0.20
CA GLU A 237 -1.94 -10.73 -0.40
C GLU A 237 -1.24 -10.15 -1.62
N VAL A 238 -0.06 -10.69 -1.86
CA VAL A 238 0.72 -10.46 -3.09
C VAL A 238 0.98 -11.79 -3.74
N ILE A 239 0.64 -11.93 -5.01
CA ILE A 239 0.94 -13.10 -5.80
C ILE A 239 1.93 -12.72 -6.90
N VAL A 240 3.05 -13.43 -6.96
CA VAL A 240 4.04 -13.33 -8.03
C VAL A 240 3.94 -14.59 -8.87
N GLU A 241 3.51 -14.43 -10.11
CA GLU A 241 3.42 -15.51 -11.07
C GLU A 241 4.68 -15.58 -11.92
N PHE A 242 5.32 -16.74 -11.94
CA PHE A 242 6.50 -16.97 -12.76
C PHE A 242 6.14 -17.39 -14.17
N ASN A 243 7.02 -17.15 -15.12
CA ASN A 243 6.91 -17.65 -16.48
C ASN A 243 6.83 -19.18 -16.47
N LYS A 244 6.02 -19.73 -17.37
CA LYS A 244 6.00 -21.18 -17.61
C LYS A 244 7.35 -21.64 -18.16
N PRO A 245 7.76 -22.89 -17.92
CA PRO A 245 8.88 -23.46 -18.62
C PRO A 245 8.74 -23.29 -20.14
N PRO A 246 9.83 -23.02 -20.87
CA PRO A 246 9.78 -22.77 -22.31
C PRO A 246 9.29 -23.98 -23.12
N ARG A 247 9.28 -25.14 -22.50
CA ARG A 247 8.74 -26.36 -23.07
C ARG A 247 8.03 -27.19 -22.00
N GLU A 248 6.79 -27.51 -22.24
CA GLU A 248 5.98 -28.35 -21.37
C GLU A 248 6.30 -29.83 -21.61
N LEU A 249 7.11 -30.41 -20.72
CA LEU A 249 7.55 -31.81 -20.84
C LEU A 249 6.68 -32.80 -20.04
N PHE A 250 6.00 -32.33 -19.00
CA PHE A 250 5.36 -33.18 -17.99
C PHE A 250 3.88 -32.87 -17.77
N GLY A 251 3.30 -31.97 -18.51
CA GLY A 251 1.88 -31.96 -18.83
C GLY A 251 0.92 -31.11 -18.02
N THR A 252 1.28 -30.26 -17.05
CA THR A 252 0.23 -29.44 -16.37
C THR A 252 0.15 -28.00 -16.83
N GLY A 253 1.19 -27.47 -17.47
CA GLY A 253 1.21 -26.11 -17.98
C GLY A 253 0.95 -24.99 -16.96
N LYS A 254 0.98 -25.30 -15.66
CA LYS A 254 0.77 -24.32 -14.60
C LYS A 254 2.08 -23.61 -14.27
N SER A 255 1.98 -22.30 -14.08
CA SER A 255 3.06 -21.45 -13.58
C SER A 255 3.40 -21.82 -12.13
N ASN A 256 4.65 -21.59 -11.72
CA ASN A 256 4.98 -21.52 -10.31
C ASN A 256 4.45 -20.20 -9.75
N LEU A 257 3.99 -20.23 -8.52
CA LEU A 257 3.50 -19.05 -7.81
C LEU A 257 4.29 -18.84 -6.52
N LEU A 258 4.45 -17.59 -6.17
CA LEU A 258 4.87 -17.19 -4.83
C LEU A 258 3.78 -16.28 -4.29
N ARG A 259 3.17 -16.68 -3.18
CA ARG A 259 2.09 -15.95 -2.52
C ARG A 259 2.58 -15.46 -1.18
N PHE A 260 2.52 -14.15 -0.94
CA PHE A 260 2.70 -13.54 0.37
C PHE A 260 1.34 -13.20 0.95
N ARG A 261 1.03 -13.77 2.09
CA ARG A 261 -0.11 -13.39 2.91
C ARG A 261 0.36 -12.33 3.91
N LEU A 262 -0.15 -11.11 3.80
CA LEU A 262 0.28 -9.95 4.59
C LEU A 262 -0.77 -9.51 5.61
N GLY A 263 -1.82 -10.31 5.77
CA GLY A 263 -2.94 -10.10 6.69
C GLY A 263 -2.69 -10.68 8.09
N THR A 264 -3.77 -11.19 8.68
CA THR A 264 -3.76 -11.75 10.05
C THR A 264 -2.99 -13.08 10.13
N ASN A 265 -3.10 -13.91 9.06
CA ASN A 265 -2.40 -15.19 8.94
C ASN A 265 -1.20 -15.02 7.99
N ASP A 266 -0.25 -14.17 8.42
CA ASP A 266 0.89 -13.85 7.59
C ASP A 266 1.82 -15.04 7.34
N GLY A 267 2.36 -15.08 6.12
CA GLY A 267 3.19 -16.19 5.68
C GLY A 267 3.51 -16.13 4.21
N VAL A 268 4.17 -17.18 3.73
CA VAL A 268 4.52 -17.35 2.32
C VAL A 268 4.21 -18.76 1.84
N ASP A 269 3.60 -18.87 0.65
CA ASP A 269 3.35 -20.12 -0.03
C ASP A 269 4.12 -20.15 -1.35
N ILE A 270 4.80 -21.25 -1.61
CA ILE A 270 5.55 -21.51 -2.86
C ILE A 270 4.90 -22.68 -3.58
N SER A 271 4.25 -22.39 -4.71
CA SER A 271 3.61 -23.43 -5.54
C SER A 271 4.59 -24.02 -6.54
N LEU A 272 4.84 -25.29 -6.44
CA LEU A 272 5.78 -26.04 -7.28
C LEU A 272 5.09 -27.21 -7.99
N GLN A 273 5.71 -27.71 -9.05
CA GLN A 273 5.27 -28.93 -9.72
C GLN A 273 6.03 -30.14 -9.18
N ALA A 274 5.33 -31.12 -8.65
CA ALA A 274 5.88 -32.38 -8.17
C ALA A 274 5.36 -33.54 -9.01
N LYS A 275 6.21 -34.59 -9.19
CA LYS A 275 5.80 -35.79 -9.89
C LYS A 275 4.68 -36.51 -9.16
N GLU A 276 3.61 -36.86 -9.87
CA GLU A 276 2.57 -37.74 -9.32
C GLU A 276 3.09 -39.16 -9.12
N PRO A 277 2.59 -39.91 -8.11
CA PRO A 277 2.86 -41.33 -7.97
C PRO A 277 2.45 -42.13 -9.21
N GLY A 278 3.20 -43.16 -9.53
CA GLY A 278 2.91 -44.04 -10.68
C GLY A 278 4.01 -44.01 -11.74
N THR A 279 3.75 -44.72 -12.84
CA THR A 279 4.71 -44.99 -13.92
C THR A 279 4.81 -43.85 -14.94
N LYS A 280 3.79 -43.00 -15.03
CA LYS A 280 3.78 -41.84 -15.93
C LYS A 280 4.57 -40.69 -15.34
N LEU A 281 5.19 -39.88 -16.20
CA LEU A 281 5.84 -38.62 -15.83
C LEU A 281 4.86 -37.45 -15.85
N SER A 282 3.73 -37.60 -15.12
CA SER A 282 2.78 -36.50 -14.89
C SER A 282 3.12 -35.73 -13.64
N THR A 283 2.74 -34.45 -13.60
CA THR A 283 3.00 -33.56 -12.45
C THR A 283 1.70 -33.00 -11.87
N ARG A 284 1.76 -32.71 -10.58
CA ARG A 284 0.73 -32.01 -9.83
C ARG A 284 1.36 -30.85 -9.07
N GLN A 285 0.62 -29.74 -8.95
CA GLN A 285 1.01 -28.62 -8.10
C GLN A 285 0.97 -29.06 -6.64
N VAL A 286 2.01 -28.67 -5.90
CA VAL A 286 2.10 -28.79 -4.44
C VAL A 286 2.57 -27.45 -3.88
N ASP A 287 2.12 -27.13 -2.67
CA ASP A 287 2.46 -25.87 -2.02
C ASP A 287 3.37 -26.16 -0.82
N LEU A 288 4.42 -25.34 -0.69
CA LEU A 288 5.27 -25.25 0.48
C LEU A 288 4.86 -24.01 1.27
N THR A 289 4.29 -24.22 2.44
CA THR A 289 3.74 -23.14 3.25
C THR A 289 4.62 -22.87 4.47
N VAL A 290 4.91 -21.60 4.73
CA VAL A 290 5.50 -21.11 5.97
C VAL A 290 4.52 -20.14 6.60
N GLU A 291 4.13 -20.39 7.84
CA GLU A 291 3.30 -19.50 8.66
C GLU A 291 4.19 -18.76 9.65
N PHE A 292 4.33 -17.46 9.52
CA PHE A 292 5.26 -16.69 10.35
C PHE A 292 4.84 -16.64 11.81
N ALA A 293 3.55 -16.57 12.11
CA ALA A 293 3.06 -16.60 13.48
C ALA A 293 3.42 -17.91 14.21
N ALA A 294 3.44 -19.04 13.50
CA ALA A 294 3.85 -20.34 14.07
C ALA A 294 5.36 -20.39 14.38
N GLU A 295 6.18 -19.71 13.60
CA GLU A 295 7.65 -19.71 13.74
C GLU A 295 8.14 -18.65 14.73
N PHE A 296 7.53 -17.45 14.76
CA PHE A 296 8.05 -16.29 15.48
C PHE A 296 7.15 -15.79 16.61
N GLY A 297 5.92 -16.32 16.74
CA GLY A 297 4.93 -15.87 17.75
C GLY A 297 4.16 -14.61 17.34
N GLU A 298 3.55 -13.96 18.31
CA GLU A 298 2.72 -12.78 18.08
C GLU A 298 3.55 -11.58 17.59
N ARG A 299 3.01 -10.88 16.60
CA ARG A 299 3.59 -9.67 16.02
C ARG A 299 3.23 -8.43 16.84
N GLN A 300 4.13 -7.46 16.89
CA GLN A 300 3.83 -6.15 17.45
C GLN A 300 2.82 -5.39 16.61
N GLY A 301 1.96 -4.63 17.27
CA GLY A 301 0.98 -3.77 16.59
C GLY A 301 1.66 -2.70 15.73
N PRO A 302 1.13 -2.39 14.53
CA PRO A 302 1.76 -1.43 13.62
C PRO A 302 1.92 -0.03 14.22
N TYR A 303 0.94 0.47 14.99
CA TYR A 303 1.04 1.77 15.66
C TYR A 303 2.08 1.79 16.78
N GLU A 304 2.21 0.70 17.54
CA GLU A 304 3.26 0.57 18.55
C GLU A 304 4.64 0.71 17.93
N ARG A 305 4.88 0.02 16.83
CA ARG A 305 6.14 0.06 16.08
C ARG A 305 6.42 1.45 15.49
N LEU A 306 5.40 2.09 14.91
CA LEU A 306 5.52 3.43 14.35
C LEU A 306 5.80 4.49 15.41
N LEU A 307 5.06 4.47 16.52
CA LEU A 307 5.30 5.42 17.61
C LEU A 307 6.67 5.22 18.26
N ASN A 308 7.11 3.97 18.43
CA ASN A 308 8.46 3.65 18.89
C ASN A 308 9.53 4.20 17.92
N ALA A 309 9.37 3.99 16.62
CA ALA A 309 10.28 4.51 15.60
C ALA A 309 10.34 6.06 15.63
N ALA A 310 9.19 6.74 15.79
CA ALA A 310 9.16 8.19 15.94
C ALA A 310 9.89 8.66 17.21
N ILE A 311 9.74 7.96 18.33
CA ILE A 311 10.45 8.25 19.58
C ILE A 311 11.97 8.07 19.41
N GLN A 312 12.40 7.08 18.66
CA GLN A 312 13.82 6.81 18.37
C GLN A 312 14.38 7.72 17.29
N GLY A 313 13.54 8.35 16.46
CA GLY A 313 13.96 9.17 15.32
C GLY A 313 14.26 8.36 14.06
N ASP A 314 13.74 7.17 13.99
CA ASP A 314 13.87 6.30 12.83
C ASP A 314 12.76 6.58 11.81
N HIS A 315 13.14 7.01 10.61
CA HIS A 315 12.23 7.31 9.50
C HIS A 315 11.95 6.11 8.58
N PHE A 316 12.50 4.96 8.84
CA PHE A 316 12.41 3.79 7.96
C PHE A 316 10.94 3.43 7.63
N ARG A 317 10.05 3.50 8.62
CA ARG A 317 8.64 3.13 8.55
C ARG A 317 7.69 4.27 8.18
N PHE A 318 8.22 5.44 7.85
CA PHE A 318 7.41 6.62 7.51
C PHE A 318 7.52 6.96 6.03
N THR A 319 6.50 7.63 5.52
CA THR A 319 6.48 8.03 4.12
C THR A 319 7.14 9.39 3.96
N ARG A 320 8.18 9.47 3.13
CA ARG A 320 8.82 10.72 2.75
C ARG A 320 7.92 11.50 1.79
N ILE A 321 7.98 12.83 1.82
CA ILE A 321 7.08 13.69 1.04
C ILE A 321 7.13 13.42 -0.46
N ASP A 322 8.31 13.18 -1.02
CA ASP A 322 8.43 12.88 -2.45
C ASP A 322 7.67 11.60 -2.85
N ALA A 323 7.66 10.57 -1.99
CA ALA A 323 6.83 9.38 -2.21
C ALA A 323 5.33 9.72 -2.20
N VAL A 324 4.88 10.61 -1.30
CA VAL A 324 3.49 11.10 -1.28
C VAL A 324 3.15 11.82 -2.58
N LEU A 325 4.02 12.72 -3.04
CA LEU A 325 3.78 13.48 -4.26
C LEU A 325 3.80 12.60 -5.52
N HIS A 326 4.72 11.65 -5.61
CA HIS A 326 4.75 10.68 -6.73
C HIS A 326 3.50 9.80 -6.74
N SER A 327 3.05 9.32 -5.59
CA SER A 327 1.84 8.50 -5.53
C SER A 327 0.58 9.26 -5.94
N TRP A 328 0.46 10.56 -5.62
CA TRP A 328 -0.60 11.41 -6.14
C TRP A 328 -0.45 11.67 -7.65
N ALA A 329 0.77 11.90 -8.13
CA ALA A 329 1.01 12.13 -9.56
C ALA A 329 0.64 10.92 -10.42
N ILE A 330 0.84 9.70 -9.94
CA ILE A 330 0.44 8.46 -10.62
C ILE A 330 -1.08 8.42 -10.85
N LEU A 331 -1.87 8.94 -9.90
CA LEU A 331 -3.34 8.88 -9.94
C LEU A 331 -4.01 10.16 -10.44
N ASP A 332 -3.27 11.24 -10.64
CA ASP A 332 -3.80 12.60 -10.85
C ASP A 332 -4.79 12.67 -12.02
N GLU A 333 -4.49 12.02 -13.15
CA GLU A 333 -5.37 12.02 -14.33
C GLU A 333 -6.65 11.21 -14.10
N ILE A 334 -6.55 10.05 -13.45
CA ILE A 334 -7.70 9.20 -13.15
C ILE A 334 -8.64 9.89 -12.16
N LEU A 335 -8.09 10.69 -11.23
CA LEU A 335 -8.89 11.46 -10.29
C LEU A 335 -9.59 12.65 -10.96
N LYS A 336 -8.99 13.24 -12.02
CA LYS A 336 -9.58 14.35 -12.77
C LYS A 336 -10.64 13.89 -13.78
N GLU A 337 -10.37 12.75 -14.42
CA GLU A 337 -11.26 12.16 -15.42
C GLU A 337 -11.62 10.72 -15.02
N PRO A 338 -12.47 10.55 -13.99
CA PRO A 338 -12.77 9.23 -13.46
C PRO A 338 -13.50 8.36 -14.49
N THR A 339 -13.08 7.11 -14.61
CA THR A 339 -13.71 6.10 -15.48
C THR A 339 -15.15 5.81 -15.04
N LYS A 340 -15.90 5.09 -15.90
CA LYS A 340 -17.26 4.63 -15.58
C LYS A 340 -17.27 3.86 -14.27
N LEU A 341 -18.32 4.05 -13.47
CA LEU A 341 -18.57 3.33 -12.24
C LEU A 341 -19.45 2.11 -12.54
N HIS A 342 -19.01 0.92 -12.08
CA HIS A 342 -19.71 -0.34 -12.29
C HIS A 342 -20.29 -0.84 -10.97
N PRO A 343 -21.54 -1.37 -10.95
CA PRO A 343 -22.10 -1.94 -9.74
C PRO A 343 -21.47 -3.32 -9.47
N TYR A 344 -21.33 -3.69 -8.20
CA TYR A 344 -21.01 -5.06 -7.79
C TYR A 344 -21.77 -5.45 -6.52
N PHE A 345 -22.00 -6.73 -6.33
CA PHE A 345 -22.69 -7.26 -5.16
C PHE A 345 -21.72 -7.54 -4.01
N GLU A 346 -22.24 -7.50 -2.80
CA GLU A 346 -21.50 -7.94 -1.60
C GLU A 346 -21.05 -9.39 -1.76
N ASP A 347 -20.00 -9.80 -1.05
CA ASP A 347 -19.41 -11.13 -1.07
C ASP A 347 -18.89 -11.58 -2.45
N THR A 348 -18.58 -10.62 -3.34
CA THR A 348 -17.92 -10.85 -4.62
C THR A 348 -16.50 -10.28 -4.67
N TRP A 349 -15.78 -10.52 -5.77
CA TRP A 349 -14.44 -9.96 -5.99
C TRP A 349 -14.45 -8.65 -6.80
N GLY A 350 -15.57 -7.93 -6.80
CA GLY A 350 -15.76 -6.68 -7.52
C GLY A 350 -16.65 -6.83 -8.75
N PRO A 351 -16.76 -5.81 -9.61
CA PRO A 351 -17.53 -5.86 -10.84
C PRO A 351 -16.91 -6.80 -11.86
N ASP A 352 -17.75 -7.42 -12.71
CA ASP A 352 -17.32 -8.37 -13.76
C ASP A 352 -16.27 -7.75 -14.70
N GLU A 353 -16.35 -6.45 -14.97
CA GLU A 353 -15.40 -5.74 -15.81
C GLU A 353 -13.96 -5.75 -15.26
N ALA A 354 -13.79 -6.01 -13.96
CA ALA A 354 -12.46 -6.15 -13.37
C ALA A 354 -11.74 -7.44 -13.78
N GLU A 355 -12.49 -8.48 -14.20
CA GLU A 355 -11.90 -9.71 -14.73
C GLU A 355 -11.22 -9.47 -16.08
N ASP A 356 -11.74 -8.57 -16.89
CA ASP A 356 -11.19 -8.22 -18.23
C ASP A 356 -9.80 -7.58 -18.17
N LEU A 357 -9.41 -7.01 -17.00
CA LEU A 357 -8.08 -6.44 -16.81
C LEU A 357 -6.97 -7.51 -16.83
N VAL A 358 -7.29 -8.73 -16.38
CA VAL A 358 -6.33 -9.82 -16.23
C VAL A 358 -6.62 -10.89 -17.27
N PRO A 359 -5.87 -11.00 -18.37
CA PRO A 359 -6.20 -11.89 -19.50
C PRO A 359 -6.37 -13.37 -19.14
N GLU A 360 -5.69 -13.85 -18.10
CA GLU A 360 -5.81 -15.24 -17.61
C GLU A 360 -6.68 -15.33 -16.34
N GLY A 361 -7.36 -14.25 -15.97
CA GLY A 361 -8.13 -14.10 -14.75
C GLY A 361 -7.29 -13.81 -13.51
N TRP A 362 -7.95 -13.31 -12.48
CA TRP A 362 -7.32 -13.16 -11.16
C TRP A 362 -7.02 -14.52 -10.58
N ILE A 363 -5.81 -14.69 -10.05
CA ILE A 363 -5.45 -15.90 -9.31
C ILE A 363 -6.30 -15.91 -8.03
N PRO A 364 -7.01 -17.03 -7.75
CA PRO A 364 -7.84 -17.11 -6.56
C PRO A 364 -7.08 -16.79 -5.29
N VAL A 365 -7.72 -16.06 -4.38
CA VAL A 365 -7.21 -15.78 -3.03
C VAL A 365 -7.05 -17.11 -2.29
N GLY A 366 -5.99 -17.25 -1.49
CA GLY A 366 -5.64 -18.49 -0.81
C GLY A 366 -5.75 -18.43 0.71
#